data_30aab001b234fa30b32c15d58378103d
#
_entry.id   30aab001b234fa30b32c15d58378103d
#
_cell.length_a   1.000
_cell.length_b   1.000
_cell.length_c   1.000
_cell.angle_alpha   90.00
_cell.angle_beta   90.00
_cell.angle_gamma   90.00
#
_symmetry.space_group_name_H-M   'P 1'
#
loop_
_entity.id
_entity.type
_entity.pdbx_description
1 polymer ?
#
loop_
_entity_poly.entity_id
_entity_poly.type
_entity_poly.pdbx_seq_one_letter_code
_entity_poly.pdbx_strand_id
1 'polypeptide(L)'
;MPSTVSTAADRLLDLNGVLAELVKQGRIDQNTAEHCLVARRGDAATVHMHPLEYIASQQLDDQVRPGRKLDLETLTVWLAEWAEQPYLRIDPLKIDVASITPLMSYAFAQRHKIIAVAANSESVTIASAQPFVRSWEANLAHVLRRPIKRVVANPTDIQRFTTEFYRLARSVSGASTGDQFVSGVGNFEQLLNLGSSDQEPDANDAHIVNIVDWLFQYAFQQRASDIHIEPRREQGSVRFRIDGVLHTVYQFPAQVTMAVVSRL
;
A
#
# COMPACT_ATOMS: atom_id res chain seq x y z
N MET A 1 -20.36 -14.98 20.81
CA MET A 1 -21.41 -14.80 19.78
C MET A 1 -20.70 -14.63 18.46
N PRO A 2 -20.83 -15.51 17.47
CA PRO A 2 -20.25 -15.29 16.15
C PRO A 2 -20.99 -14.14 15.48
N SER A 3 -20.26 -13.07 15.16
CA SER A 3 -20.77 -11.94 14.39
C SER A 3 -21.22 -12.45 13.03
N THR A 4 -22.50 -12.34 12.73
CA THR A 4 -23.08 -12.60 11.42
C THR A 4 -22.41 -11.69 10.39
N VAL A 5 -21.55 -12.27 9.57
CA VAL A 5 -21.01 -11.60 8.37
C VAL A 5 -22.20 -11.27 7.48
N SER A 6 -22.57 -10.00 7.44
CA SER A 6 -23.59 -9.50 6.53
C SER A 6 -23.12 -9.78 5.10
N THR A 7 -23.79 -10.69 4.40
CA THR A 7 -23.61 -11.04 2.99
C THR A 7 -24.20 -9.95 2.08
N ALA A 8 -23.85 -8.69 2.31
CA ALA A 8 -24.14 -7.67 1.31
C ALA A 8 -23.29 -7.97 0.07
N ALA A 9 -23.93 -8.05 -1.10
CA ALA A 9 -23.24 -8.28 -2.37
C ALA A 9 -22.16 -7.19 -2.57
N ASP A 10 -21.00 -7.60 -3.10
CA ASP A 10 -19.93 -6.65 -3.45
C ASP A 10 -20.47 -5.56 -4.36
N ARG A 11 -20.16 -4.31 -4.00
CA ARG A 11 -20.47 -3.12 -4.79
C ARG A 11 -19.19 -2.39 -5.08
N LEU A 12 -18.74 -2.39 -6.33
CA LEU A 12 -17.66 -1.53 -6.77
C LEU A 12 -18.11 -0.07 -6.75
N LEU A 13 -17.23 0.80 -6.29
CA LEU A 13 -17.43 2.24 -6.45
C LEU A 13 -17.39 2.60 -7.92
N ASP A 14 -18.49 3.10 -8.44
CA ASP A 14 -18.57 3.73 -9.76
C ASP A 14 -18.76 5.25 -9.62
N LEU A 15 -18.44 5.97 -10.70
CA LEU A 15 -18.52 7.42 -10.68
C LEU A 15 -19.95 7.92 -10.45
N ASN A 16 -20.95 7.25 -11.03
CA ASN A 16 -22.35 7.67 -10.87
C ASN A 16 -22.78 7.59 -9.41
N GLY A 17 -22.49 6.47 -8.75
CA GLY A 17 -22.84 6.26 -7.34
C GLY A 17 -22.13 7.25 -6.40
N VAL A 18 -20.85 7.55 -6.67
CA VAL A 18 -20.08 8.53 -5.89
C VAL A 18 -20.65 9.94 -6.08
N LEU A 19 -20.87 10.38 -7.29
CA LEU A 19 -21.45 11.71 -7.58
C LEU A 19 -22.86 11.85 -7.03
N ALA A 20 -23.71 10.83 -7.16
CA ALA A 20 -25.05 10.85 -6.61
C ALA A 20 -25.05 11.01 -5.08
N GLU A 21 -24.12 10.34 -4.37
CA GLU A 21 -24.01 10.48 -2.92
C GLU A 21 -23.44 11.85 -2.52
N LEU A 22 -22.50 12.42 -3.28
CA LEU A 22 -21.99 13.78 -3.06
C LEU A 22 -23.09 14.84 -3.23
N VAL A 23 -23.96 14.68 -4.26
CA VAL A 23 -25.13 15.55 -4.48
C VAL A 23 -26.13 15.40 -3.33
N LYS A 24 -26.46 14.18 -2.94
CA LYS A 24 -27.40 13.89 -1.84
C LYS A 24 -26.95 14.53 -0.52
N GLN A 25 -25.63 14.57 -0.29
CA GLN A 25 -25.04 15.20 0.90
C GLN A 25 -24.78 16.71 0.72
N GLY A 26 -25.18 17.30 -0.40
CA GLY A 26 -25.05 18.73 -0.68
C GLY A 26 -23.61 19.21 -0.89
N ARG A 27 -22.66 18.32 -1.17
CA ARG A 27 -21.25 18.68 -1.40
C ARG A 27 -21.01 19.28 -2.79
N ILE A 28 -21.80 18.87 -3.76
CA ILE A 28 -21.85 19.40 -5.13
C ILE A 28 -23.30 19.51 -5.58
N ASP A 29 -23.57 20.35 -6.55
CA ASP A 29 -24.89 20.42 -7.18
C ASP A 29 -25.05 19.39 -8.32
N GLN A 30 -26.31 19.22 -8.74
CA GLN A 30 -26.66 18.25 -9.80
C GLN A 30 -26.00 18.58 -11.15
N ASN A 31 -25.92 19.87 -11.51
CA ASN A 31 -25.32 20.30 -12.79
C ASN A 31 -23.81 19.95 -12.82
N THR A 32 -23.10 20.18 -11.71
CA THR A 32 -21.68 19.80 -11.57
C THR A 32 -21.48 18.30 -11.74
N ALA A 33 -22.36 17.48 -11.14
CA ALA A 33 -22.30 16.03 -11.28
C ALA A 33 -22.51 15.59 -12.73
N GLU A 34 -23.49 16.16 -13.42
CA GLU A 34 -23.76 15.86 -14.84
C GLU A 34 -22.60 16.27 -15.75
N HIS A 35 -21.99 17.43 -15.52
CA HIS A 35 -20.80 17.86 -16.25
C HIS A 35 -19.63 16.87 -16.07
N CYS A 36 -19.38 16.38 -14.86
CA CYS A 36 -18.36 15.37 -14.61
C CYS A 36 -18.61 14.07 -15.37
N LEU A 37 -19.87 13.62 -15.44
CA LEU A 37 -20.23 12.39 -16.18
C LEU A 37 -20.04 12.55 -17.69
N VAL A 38 -20.43 13.69 -18.24
CA VAL A 38 -20.26 13.99 -19.68
C VAL A 38 -18.78 14.10 -20.04
N ALA A 39 -18.01 14.84 -19.24
CA ALA A 39 -16.58 15.04 -19.48
C ALA A 39 -15.80 13.71 -19.47
N ARG A 40 -16.09 12.80 -18.51
CA ARG A 40 -15.43 11.50 -18.45
C ARG A 40 -15.70 10.60 -19.64
N ARG A 41 -16.91 10.66 -20.23
CA ARG A 41 -17.26 9.87 -21.43
C ARG A 41 -16.44 10.25 -22.65
N GLY A 42 -15.99 11.49 -22.73
CA GLY A 42 -15.17 12.04 -23.82
C GLY A 42 -13.67 11.77 -23.68
N ASP A 43 -13.21 11.26 -22.54
CA ASP A 43 -11.78 11.10 -22.23
C ASP A 43 -11.41 9.66 -21.89
N ALA A 44 -10.86 8.96 -22.89
CA ALA A 44 -10.42 7.56 -22.74
C ALA A 44 -9.34 7.37 -21.66
N ALA A 45 -8.53 8.39 -21.36
CA ALA A 45 -7.47 8.31 -20.36
C ALA A 45 -8.04 8.21 -18.94
N THR A 46 -9.22 8.73 -18.70
CA THR A 46 -9.85 8.77 -17.37
C THR A 46 -10.71 7.54 -17.05
N VAL A 47 -10.99 6.68 -18.04
CA VAL A 47 -11.88 5.51 -17.87
C VAL A 47 -11.40 4.56 -16.79
N HIS A 48 -10.08 4.38 -16.65
CA HIS A 48 -9.46 3.47 -15.68
C HIS A 48 -9.14 4.12 -14.33
N MET A 49 -9.34 5.44 -14.20
CA MET A 49 -9.09 6.14 -12.93
C MET A 49 -10.11 5.74 -11.87
N HIS A 50 -9.65 5.68 -10.63
CA HIS A 50 -10.57 5.53 -9.51
C HIS A 50 -11.56 6.72 -9.45
N PRO A 51 -12.85 6.53 -9.12
CA PRO A 51 -13.82 7.61 -9.08
C PRO A 51 -13.37 8.83 -8.28
N LEU A 52 -12.75 8.62 -7.11
CA LEU A 52 -12.25 9.72 -6.29
C LEU A 52 -11.08 10.47 -6.94
N GLU A 53 -10.17 9.78 -7.61
CA GLU A 53 -9.05 10.40 -8.34
C GLU A 53 -9.58 11.29 -9.47
N TYR A 54 -10.58 10.80 -10.21
CA TYR A 54 -11.21 11.55 -11.26
C TYR A 54 -11.89 12.81 -10.72
N ILE A 55 -12.71 12.70 -9.67
CA ILE A 55 -13.40 13.86 -9.08
C ILE A 55 -12.39 14.86 -8.52
N ALA A 56 -11.34 14.40 -7.85
CA ALA A 56 -10.28 15.26 -7.33
C ALA A 56 -9.56 16.04 -8.44
N SER A 57 -9.35 15.42 -9.63
CA SER A 57 -8.73 16.09 -10.78
C SER A 57 -9.57 17.23 -11.31
N GLN A 58 -10.90 17.24 -11.09
CA GLN A 58 -11.81 18.30 -11.51
C GLN A 58 -11.74 19.55 -10.63
N GLN A 59 -11.01 19.51 -9.49
CA GLN A 59 -10.80 20.64 -8.57
C GLN A 59 -12.10 21.34 -8.14
N LEU A 60 -13.16 20.55 -7.89
CA LEU A 60 -14.48 21.03 -7.50
C LEU A 60 -14.45 21.70 -6.11
N ASP A 61 -15.28 22.71 -5.92
CA ASP A 61 -15.46 23.33 -4.60
C ASP A 61 -16.40 22.49 -3.72
N ASP A 62 -16.04 22.31 -2.44
CA ASP A 62 -16.92 21.66 -1.46
C ASP A 62 -17.97 22.65 -0.95
N GLN A 63 -19.23 22.48 -1.38
CA GLN A 63 -20.33 23.40 -0.99
C GLN A 63 -20.65 23.32 0.51
N VAL A 64 -20.32 22.23 1.18
CA VAL A 64 -20.49 22.09 2.65
C VAL A 64 -19.37 22.80 3.40
N ARG A 65 -18.18 22.92 2.81
CA ARG A 65 -17.02 23.58 3.40
C ARG A 65 -16.49 24.68 2.48
N PRO A 66 -17.10 25.86 2.48
CA PRO A 66 -16.72 26.94 1.57
C PRO A 66 -15.23 27.27 1.64
N GLY A 67 -14.61 27.44 0.46
CA GLY A 67 -13.17 27.71 0.35
C GLY A 67 -12.25 26.46 0.39
N ARG A 68 -12.83 25.26 0.46
CA ARG A 68 -12.08 23.99 0.31
C ARG A 68 -12.44 23.30 -1.00
N LYS A 69 -11.45 22.66 -1.59
CA LYS A 69 -11.63 21.80 -2.77
C LYS A 69 -11.94 20.36 -2.32
N LEU A 70 -12.67 19.64 -3.17
CA LEU A 70 -12.82 18.20 -3.07
C LEU A 70 -11.55 17.50 -3.60
N ASP A 71 -10.44 17.72 -2.90
CA ASP A 71 -9.18 17.01 -3.18
C ASP A 71 -9.29 15.53 -2.80
N LEU A 72 -8.29 14.75 -3.21
CA LEU A 72 -8.31 13.30 -3.03
C LEU A 72 -8.32 12.89 -1.55
N GLU A 73 -7.65 13.66 -0.69
CA GLU A 73 -7.64 13.42 0.76
C GLU A 73 -9.03 13.65 1.37
N THR A 74 -9.64 14.81 1.04
CA THR A 74 -11.01 15.16 1.49
C THR A 74 -12.03 14.11 1.04
N LEU A 75 -11.94 13.66 -0.21
CA LEU A 75 -12.81 12.62 -0.76
C LEU A 75 -12.58 11.25 -0.11
N THR A 76 -11.34 10.94 0.26
CA THR A 76 -11.03 9.66 0.94
C THR A 76 -11.58 9.63 2.37
N VAL A 77 -11.45 10.74 3.11
CA VAL A 77 -12.05 10.89 4.44
C VAL A 77 -13.57 10.78 4.35
N TRP A 78 -14.17 11.48 3.38
CA TRP A 78 -15.61 11.39 3.12
C TRP A 78 -16.06 9.95 2.77
N LEU A 79 -15.29 9.22 1.96
CA LEU A 79 -15.59 7.83 1.64
C LEU A 79 -15.56 6.93 2.86
N ALA A 80 -14.61 7.16 3.76
CA ALA A 80 -14.50 6.42 5.01
C ALA A 80 -15.73 6.64 5.91
N GLU A 81 -16.18 7.91 6.02
CA GLU A 81 -17.41 8.28 6.74
C GLU A 81 -18.64 7.59 6.10
N TRP A 82 -18.78 7.67 4.77
CA TRP A 82 -19.90 7.03 4.05
C TRP A 82 -19.92 5.51 4.19
N ALA A 83 -18.74 4.89 4.25
CA ALA A 83 -18.59 3.44 4.40
C ALA A 83 -18.63 2.96 5.86
N GLU A 84 -18.73 3.87 6.82
CA GLU A 84 -18.65 3.57 8.26
C GLU A 84 -17.38 2.76 8.63
N GLN A 85 -16.26 3.12 7.99
CA GLN A 85 -14.95 2.49 8.22
C GLN A 85 -13.93 3.55 8.64
N PRO A 86 -12.95 3.20 9.47
CA PRO A 86 -11.90 4.15 9.85
C PRO A 86 -11.10 4.62 8.62
N TYR A 87 -10.85 5.92 8.56
CA TYR A 87 -9.89 6.49 7.62
C TYR A 87 -8.47 6.23 8.11
N LEU A 88 -7.57 5.89 7.19
CA LEU A 88 -6.14 5.77 7.45
C LEU A 88 -5.35 6.51 6.36
N ARG A 89 -4.57 7.50 6.78
CA ARG A 89 -3.49 8.03 5.93
C ARG A 89 -2.30 7.08 6.04
N ILE A 90 -1.91 6.48 4.93
CA ILE A 90 -0.77 5.56 4.90
C ILE A 90 0.50 6.37 5.18
N ASP A 91 1.14 6.07 6.31
CA ASP A 91 2.45 6.59 6.67
C ASP A 91 3.48 5.46 6.53
N PRO A 92 4.28 5.46 5.46
CA PRO A 92 5.18 4.35 5.18
C PRO A 92 6.26 4.16 6.25
N LEU A 93 6.59 5.20 7.03
CA LEU A 93 7.54 5.11 8.14
C LEU A 93 7.00 4.32 9.34
N LYS A 94 5.68 4.12 9.42
CA LYS A 94 5.02 3.36 10.48
C LYS A 94 4.69 1.93 10.08
N ILE A 95 4.99 1.55 8.83
CA ILE A 95 4.65 0.23 8.29
C ILE A 95 5.91 -0.65 8.30
N ASP A 96 5.82 -1.76 9.00
CA ASP A 96 6.82 -2.82 8.91
C ASP A 96 6.60 -3.66 7.65
N VAL A 97 7.29 -3.26 6.58
CA VAL A 97 7.17 -3.87 5.25
C VAL A 97 7.50 -5.37 5.28
N ALA A 98 8.47 -5.79 6.11
CA ALA A 98 8.87 -7.18 6.21
C ALA A 98 7.76 -8.05 6.82
N SER A 99 6.97 -7.51 7.74
CA SER A 99 5.88 -8.25 8.40
C SER A 99 4.60 -8.29 7.56
N ILE A 100 4.36 -7.30 6.69
CA ILE A 100 3.10 -7.22 5.95
C ILE A 100 3.14 -7.87 4.56
N THR A 101 4.28 -7.85 3.88
CA THR A 101 4.41 -8.37 2.51
C THR A 101 4.20 -9.88 2.37
N PRO A 102 4.54 -10.73 3.38
CA PRO A 102 4.26 -12.16 3.32
C PRO A 102 2.77 -12.52 3.50
N LEU A 103 1.93 -11.59 3.99
CA LEU A 103 0.53 -11.87 4.33
C LEU A 103 -0.34 -12.18 3.13
N MET A 104 0.01 -11.65 1.96
CA MET A 104 -0.68 -11.91 0.70
C MET A 104 0.27 -11.75 -0.49
N SER A 105 -0.03 -12.36 -1.62
CA SER A 105 0.77 -12.17 -2.83
C SER A 105 0.57 -10.78 -3.44
N TYR A 106 1.58 -10.28 -4.16
CA TYR A 106 1.48 -9.02 -4.92
C TYR A 106 0.30 -9.04 -5.89
N ALA A 107 0.11 -10.16 -6.61
CA ALA A 107 -1.00 -10.31 -7.55
C ALA A 107 -2.37 -10.21 -6.86
N PHE A 108 -2.51 -10.77 -5.66
CA PHE A 108 -3.74 -10.66 -4.86
C PHE A 108 -3.98 -9.22 -4.40
N ALA A 109 -2.95 -8.58 -3.82
CA ALA A 109 -3.03 -7.19 -3.37
C ALA A 109 -3.42 -6.24 -4.52
N GLN A 110 -2.78 -6.40 -5.69
CA GLN A 110 -3.03 -5.60 -6.88
C GLN A 110 -4.41 -5.83 -7.48
N ARG A 111 -4.84 -7.10 -7.57
CA ARG A 111 -6.17 -7.48 -8.09
C ARG A 111 -7.30 -6.86 -7.27
N HIS A 112 -7.17 -6.89 -5.94
CA HIS A 112 -8.20 -6.39 -5.04
C HIS A 112 -8.00 -4.93 -4.64
N LYS A 113 -6.92 -4.28 -5.09
CA LYS A 113 -6.55 -2.90 -4.76
C LYS A 113 -6.53 -2.67 -3.25
N ILE A 114 -5.84 -3.56 -2.54
CA ILE A 114 -5.70 -3.57 -1.09
C ILE A 114 -4.24 -3.67 -0.69
N ILE A 115 -3.93 -3.22 0.51
CA ILE A 115 -2.60 -3.36 1.11
C ILE A 115 -2.72 -3.62 2.61
N ALA A 116 -1.94 -4.56 3.14
CA ALA A 116 -1.77 -4.69 4.58
C ALA A 116 -0.93 -3.52 5.11
N VAL A 117 -1.38 -2.89 6.17
CA VAL A 117 -0.72 -1.72 6.77
C VAL A 117 -0.25 -1.96 8.20
N ALA A 118 -0.78 -2.98 8.85
CA ALA A 118 -0.32 -3.44 10.16
C ALA A 118 -0.68 -4.91 10.37
N ALA A 119 0.15 -5.62 11.10
CA ALA A 119 -0.11 -6.98 11.51
C ALA A 119 0.44 -7.22 12.93
N ASN A 120 -0.34 -7.88 13.75
CA ASN A 120 0.08 -8.36 15.06
C ASN A 120 -0.46 -9.78 15.29
N SER A 121 -0.23 -10.36 16.46
CA SER A 121 -0.71 -11.70 16.80
C SER A 121 -2.24 -11.84 16.76
N GLU A 122 -2.97 -10.74 16.96
CA GLU A 122 -4.43 -10.75 17.12
C GLU A 122 -5.18 -10.42 15.84
N SER A 123 -4.65 -9.56 14.98
CA SER A 123 -5.36 -9.05 13.80
C SER A 123 -4.43 -8.55 12.71
N VAL A 124 -4.97 -8.45 11.50
CA VAL A 124 -4.32 -7.80 10.36
C VAL A 124 -5.17 -6.62 9.92
N THR A 125 -4.55 -5.45 9.76
CA THR A 125 -5.22 -4.26 9.24
C THR A 125 -4.95 -4.13 7.75
N ILE A 126 -6.03 -4.06 6.97
CA ILE A 126 -6.00 -3.96 5.50
C ILE A 126 -6.63 -2.64 5.07
N ALA A 127 -5.87 -1.86 4.31
CA ALA A 127 -6.37 -0.64 3.67
C ALA A 127 -6.94 -0.94 2.28
N SER A 128 -8.08 -0.34 1.98
CA SER A 128 -8.78 -0.43 0.70
C SER A 128 -9.36 0.92 0.30
N ALA A 129 -9.38 1.20 -1.02
CA ALA A 129 -10.15 2.31 -1.60
C ALA A 129 -11.52 1.85 -2.13
N GLN A 130 -11.87 0.56 -1.95
CA GLN A 130 -13.14 -0.06 -2.34
C GLN A 130 -13.86 -0.64 -1.10
N PRO A 131 -14.34 0.21 -0.18
CA PRO A 131 -14.83 -0.24 1.13
C PRO A 131 -16.05 -1.15 1.05
N PHE A 132 -16.80 -1.12 -0.05
CA PHE A 132 -17.99 -1.96 -0.24
C PHE A 132 -17.69 -3.32 -0.91
N VAL A 133 -16.43 -3.59 -1.26
CA VAL A 133 -15.97 -4.89 -1.78
C VAL A 133 -15.44 -5.73 -0.62
N ARG A 134 -16.04 -6.90 -0.37
CA ARG A 134 -15.72 -7.77 0.77
C ARG A 134 -15.38 -9.21 0.38
N SER A 135 -15.56 -9.61 -0.88
CA SER A 135 -15.40 -11.00 -1.33
C SER A 135 -14.02 -11.60 -1.03
N TRP A 136 -12.98 -10.77 -0.95
CA TRP A 136 -11.61 -11.19 -0.62
C TRP A 136 -11.38 -11.45 0.88
N GLU A 137 -12.22 -10.89 1.76
CA GLU A 137 -11.98 -10.82 3.21
C GLU A 137 -12.02 -12.20 3.86
N ALA A 138 -13.07 -13.00 3.57
CA ALA A 138 -13.26 -14.31 4.18
C ALA A 138 -12.12 -15.28 3.82
N ASN A 139 -11.70 -15.29 2.56
CA ASN A 139 -10.60 -16.14 2.09
C ASN A 139 -9.28 -15.74 2.75
N LEU A 140 -8.99 -14.45 2.81
CA LEU A 140 -7.76 -13.94 3.39
C LEU A 140 -7.72 -14.19 4.92
N ALA A 141 -8.82 -13.93 5.63
CA ALA A 141 -8.94 -14.22 7.05
C ALA A 141 -8.73 -15.70 7.37
N HIS A 142 -9.25 -16.60 6.51
CA HIS A 142 -9.07 -18.05 6.66
C HIS A 142 -7.61 -18.46 6.50
N VAL A 143 -6.95 -17.95 5.46
CA VAL A 143 -5.51 -18.22 5.20
C VAL A 143 -4.63 -17.69 6.33
N LEU A 144 -4.88 -16.47 6.79
CA LEU A 144 -4.08 -15.81 7.82
C LEU A 144 -4.40 -16.32 9.24
N ARG A 145 -5.54 -17.01 9.43
CA ARG A 145 -6.06 -17.45 10.74
C ARG A 145 -6.14 -16.30 11.76
N ARG A 146 -6.41 -15.10 11.27
CA ARG A 146 -6.52 -13.86 12.05
C ARG A 146 -7.66 -13.00 11.50
N PRO A 147 -8.40 -12.31 12.38
CA PRO A 147 -9.43 -11.38 11.96
C PRO A 147 -8.82 -10.19 11.21
N ILE A 148 -9.56 -9.71 10.21
CA ILE A 148 -9.17 -8.56 9.40
C ILE A 148 -9.87 -7.31 9.93
N LYS A 149 -9.09 -6.28 10.19
CA LYS A 149 -9.56 -4.91 10.43
C LYS A 149 -9.46 -4.14 9.13
N ARG A 150 -10.55 -3.53 8.70
CA ARG A 150 -10.61 -2.78 7.45
C ARG A 150 -10.48 -1.29 7.73
N VAL A 151 -9.74 -0.61 6.87
CA VAL A 151 -9.60 0.84 6.87
C VAL A 151 -9.69 1.37 5.44
N VAL A 152 -10.17 2.59 5.29
CA VAL A 152 -10.19 3.28 4.00
C VAL A 152 -8.94 4.13 3.86
N ALA A 153 -8.27 4.03 2.73
CA ALA A 153 -7.10 4.85 2.41
C ALA A 153 -7.14 5.36 0.97
N ASN A 154 -6.30 6.32 0.69
CA ASN A 154 -6.16 6.96 -0.61
C ASN A 154 -5.80 5.93 -1.70
N PRO A 155 -6.56 5.85 -2.81
CA PRO A 155 -6.33 4.87 -3.87
C PRO A 155 -4.94 4.98 -4.51
N THR A 156 -4.45 6.21 -4.73
CA THR A 156 -3.11 6.45 -5.29
C THR A 156 -2.02 5.93 -4.34
N ASP A 157 -2.16 6.16 -3.03
CA ASP A 157 -1.22 5.67 -2.03
C ASP A 157 -1.22 4.14 -1.94
N ILE A 158 -2.40 3.51 -1.95
CA ILE A 158 -2.52 2.05 -1.97
C ILE A 158 -1.77 1.48 -3.17
N GLN A 159 -1.98 2.01 -4.38
CA GLN A 159 -1.33 1.52 -5.58
C GLN A 159 0.18 1.72 -5.53
N ARG A 160 0.64 2.91 -5.14
CA ARG A 160 2.06 3.27 -5.02
C ARG A 160 2.75 2.36 -4.02
N PHE A 161 2.28 2.31 -2.78
CA PHE A 161 2.94 1.54 -1.72
C PHE A 161 2.83 0.03 -1.92
N THR A 162 1.76 -0.48 -2.55
CA THR A 162 1.71 -1.88 -2.96
C THR A 162 2.88 -2.20 -3.89
N THR A 163 3.11 -1.38 -4.91
CA THR A 163 4.21 -1.59 -5.85
C THR A 163 5.58 -1.46 -5.17
N GLU A 164 5.79 -0.41 -4.38
CA GLU A 164 7.06 -0.12 -3.71
C GLU A 164 7.43 -1.20 -2.68
N PHE A 165 6.51 -1.57 -1.80
CA PHE A 165 6.79 -2.52 -0.72
C PHE A 165 7.06 -3.94 -1.24
N TYR A 166 6.28 -4.39 -2.22
CA TYR A 166 6.52 -5.72 -2.82
C TYR A 166 7.78 -5.75 -3.69
N ARG A 167 8.13 -4.63 -4.34
CA ARG A 167 9.41 -4.52 -5.06
C ARG A 167 10.58 -4.62 -4.08
N LEU A 168 10.53 -3.88 -2.98
CA LEU A 168 11.55 -3.95 -1.93
C LEU A 168 11.67 -5.35 -1.34
N ALA A 169 10.55 -5.95 -0.93
CA ALA A 169 10.55 -7.30 -0.35
C ALA A 169 11.14 -8.34 -1.31
N ARG A 170 10.85 -8.23 -2.61
CA ARG A 170 11.44 -9.10 -3.64
C ARG A 170 12.96 -8.90 -3.76
N SER A 171 13.42 -7.64 -3.76
CA SER A 171 14.85 -7.36 -3.83
C SER A 171 15.60 -7.87 -2.61
N VAL A 172 15.02 -7.72 -1.41
CA VAL A 172 15.61 -8.26 -0.17
C VAL A 172 15.66 -9.79 -0.20
N SER A 173 14.58 -10.44 -0.63
CA SER A 173 14.56 -11.90 -0.76
C SER A 173 15.57 -12.40 -1.80
N GLY A 174 15.65 -11.75 -2.98
CA GLY A 174 16.60 -12.10 -4.02
C GLY A 174 18.05 -11.96 -3.56
N ALA A 175 18.37 -10.85 -2.91
CA ALA A 175 19.71 -10.63 -2.33
C ALA A 175 20.07 -11.62 -1.20
N SER A 176 19.08 -12.17 -0.50
CA SER A 176 19.31 -13.15 0.58
C SER A 176 19.51 -14.59 0.09
N THR A 177 18.98 -14.92 -1.09
CA THR A 177 18.96 -16.30 -1.62
C THR A 177 19.93 -16.58 -2.75
N GLY A 178 20.67 -15.56 -3.26
CA GLY A 178 21.49 -15.72 -4.45
C GLY A 178 20.64 -16.09 -5.68
N ASP A 179 20.99 -15.59 -6.83
CA ASP A 179 20.29 -15.53 -8.12
C ASP A 179 19.66 -16.85 -8.65
N GLN A 180 18.74 -17.49 -7.90
CA GLN A 180 17.95 -18.65 -8.34
C GLN A 180 16.44 -18.37 -8.35
N PHE A 181 16.01 -17.20 -8.84
CA PHE A 181 14.61 -16.98 -9.18
C PHE A 181 14.33 -17.29 -10.65
N VAL A 182 14.04 -18.55 -10.91
CA VAL A 182 13.23 -18.94 -12.08
C VAL A 182 11.81 -18.43 -11.86
N SER A 183 11.34 -17.62 -12.80
CA SER A 183 9.97 -17.12 -12.86
C SER A 183 8.97 -18.29 -12.76
N GLY A 184 8.36 -18.49 -11.62
CA GLY A 184 7.35 -19.52 -11.44
C GLY A 184 6.63 -19.35 -10.10
N VAL A 185 5.34 -19.13 -10.20
CA VAL A 185 4.38 -19.23 -9.07
C VAL A 185 4.47 -20.66 -8.52
N GLY A 186 5.13 -20.86 -7.40
CA GLY A 186 5.22 -22.18 -6.83
C GLY A 186 5.89 -22.20 -5.46
N ASN A 187 5.07 -22.50 -4.47
CA ASN A 187 5.39 -23.18 -3.24
C ASN A 187 6.33 -22.51 -2.21
N PHE A 188 5.67 -21.98 -1.21
CA PHE A 188 6.24 -21.62 0.10
C PHE A 188 7.04 -22.77 0.75
N GLU A 189 6.76 -24.03 0.41
CA GLU A 189 7.51 -25.20 0.86
C GLU A 189 8.92 -25.31 0.27
N GLN A 190 9.16 -24.75 -0.93
CA GLN A 190 10.51 -24.71 -1.52
C GLN A 190 11.41 -23.68 -0.84
N LEU A 191 10.85 -22.61 -0.25
CA LEU A 191 11.60 -21.61 0.53
C LEU A 191 12.16 -22.17 1.84
N LEU A 192 11.54 -23.18 2.41
CA LEU A 192 12.00 -23.83 3.65
C LEU A 192 13.17 -24.82 3.43
N ASN A 193 13.37 -25.29 2.19
CA ASN A 193 14.42 -26.26 1.85
C ASN A 193 15.69 -25.64 1.26
N LEU A 194 15.75 -24.32 1.06
CA LEU A 194 16.92 -23.62 0.51
C LEU A 194 17.85 -23.02 1.58
N GLY A 195 17.87 -23.62 2.75
CA GLY A 195 18.85 -23.28 3.79
C GLY A 195 20.21 -23.86 3.49
N SER A 196 20.94 -23.33 2.46
CA SER A 196 22.40 -23.38 2.42
C SER A 196 22.92 -22.98 1.02
N SER A 197 22.89 -21.72 0.69
CA SER A 197 23.91 -21.19 -0.22
C SER A 197 24.76 -20.20 0.58
N ASP A 198 25.97 -20.58 0.93
CA ASP A 198 26.99 -19.74 1.58
C ASP A 198 27.54 -18.63 0.67
N GLN A 199 26.81 -18.20 -0.35
CA GLN A 199 27.22 -17.08 -1.19
C GLN A 199 26.72 -15.78 -0.56
N GLU A 200 27.66 -15.00 -0.03
CA GLU A 200 27.39 -13.61 0.38
C GLU A 200 26.98 -12.78 -0.85
N PRO A 201 25.91 -11.95 -0.77
CA PRO A 201 25.49 -11.11 -1.87
C PRO A 201 26.63 -10.15 -2.26
N ASP A 202 26.90 -10.03 -3.57
CA ASP A 202 27.87 -9.06 -4.09
C ASP A 202 27.25 -7.64 -4.06
N ALA A 203 28.06 -6.63 -3.78
CA ALA A 203 27.66 -5.22 -3.85
C ALA A 203 27.15 -4.80 -5.24
N ASN A 204 27.54 -5.49 -6.29
CA ASN A 204 27.08 -5.26 -7.68
C ASN A 204 25.86 -6.11 -8.08
N ASP A 205 25.34 -6.94 -7.18
CA ASP A 205 24.11 -7.68 -7.42
C ASP A 205 22.97 -6.70 -7.75
N ALA A 206 22.19 -7.01 -8.78
CA ALA A 206 21.06 -6.19 -9.21
C ALA A 206 20.04 -5.96 -8.09
N HIS A 207 19.89 -6.91 -7.17
CA HIS A 207 19.01 -6.77 -6.02
C HIS A 207 19.56 -5.76 -5.00
N ILE A 208 20.87 -5.77 -4.76
CA ILE A 208 21.56 -4.80 -3.89
C ILE A 208 21.48 -3.40 -4.48
N VAL A 209 21.74 -3.27 -5.78
CA VAL A 209 21.59 -1.98 -6.49
C VAL A 209 20.16 -1.44 -6.33
N ASN A 210 19.14 -2.27 -6.55
CA ASN A 210 17.75 -1.86 -6.38
C ASN A 210 17.39 -1.45 -4.93
N ILE A 211 17.99 -2.09 -3.92
CA ILE A 211 17.79 -1.73 -2.52
C ILE A 211 18.41 -0.36 -2.24
N VAL A 212 19.63 -0.12 -2.70
CA VAL A 212 20.34 1.17 -2.52
C VAL A 212 19.59 2.29 -3.21
N ASP A 213 19.16 2.11 -4.46
CA ASP A 213 18.37 3.07 -5.21
C ASP A 213 17.06 3.39 -4.48
N TRP A 214 16.39 2.36 -3.95
CA TRP A 214 15.18 2.54 -3.17
C TRP A 214 15.45 3.34 -1.89
N LEU A 215 16.53 3.04 -1.15
CA LEU A 215 16.89 3.78 0.06
C LEU A 215 17.09 5.26 -0.20
N PHE A 216 17.84 5.62 -1.26
CA PHE A 216 18.04 7.01 -1.62
C PHE A 216 16.75 7.68 -2.05
N GLN A 217 16.01 7.06 -2.97
CA GLN A 217 14.74 7.62 -3.45
C GLN A 217 13.76 7.85 -2.28
N TYR A 218 13.68 6.88 -1.39
CA TYR A 218 12.80 6.97 -0.24
C TYR A 218 13.25 8.04 0.78
N ALA A 219 14.54 8.13 1.06
CA ALA A 219 15.09 9.19 1.91
C ALA A 219 14.80 10.60 1.36
N PHE A 220 14.96 10.81 0.04
CA PHE A 220 14.61 12.08 -0.60
C PHE A 220 13.11 12.38 -0.50
N GLN A 221 12.25 11.40 -0.73
CA GLN A 221 10.79 11.58 -0.61
C GLN A 221 10.38 11.97 0.81
N GLN A 222 11.04 11.39 1.82
CA GLN A 222 10.79 11.67 3.23
C GLN A 222 11.53 12.91 3.74
N ARG A 223 12.32 13.60 2.88
CA ARG A 223 13.18 14.73 3.26
C ARG A 223 14.13 14.41 4.42
N ALA A 224 14.65 13.19 4.43
CA ALA A 224 15.62 12.78 5.42
C ALA A 224 16.94 13.56 5.24
N SER A 225 17.53 14.01 6.33
CA SER A 225 18.85 14.64 6.33
C SER A 225 19.98 13.59 6.31
N ASP A 226 19.73 12.41 6.88
CA ASP A 226 20.72 11.35 7.03
C ASP A 226 20.07 9.97 6.89
N ILE A 227 20.86 9.02 6.35
CA ILE A 227 20.55 7.59 6.34
C ILE A 227 21.55 6.92 7.28
N HIS A 228 21.06 6.29 8.33
CA HIS A 228 21.85 5.51 9.26
C HIS A 228 21.66 4.03 8.97
N ILE A 229 22.75 3.32 8.68
CA ILE A 229 22.77 1.87 8.51
C ILE A 229 23.64 1.29 9.63
N GLU A 230 23.01 0.48 10.47
CA GLU A 230 23.64 -0.13 11.63
C GLU A 230 23.73 -1.65 11.46
N PRO A 231 24.88 -2.19 11.01
CA PRO A 231 25.07 -3.62 10.92
C PRO A 231 25.02 -4.26 12.34
N ARG A 232 24.29 -5.35 12.47
CA ARG A 232 24.24 -6.19 13.67
C ARG A 232 24.38 -7.65 13.27
N ARG A 233 24.58 -8.55 14.25
CA ARG A 233 24.88 -9.97 13.98
C ARG A 233 23.78 -10.68 13.18
N GLU A 234 22.53 -10.42 13.47
CA GLU A 234 21.40 -11.12 12.83
C GLU A 234 20.71 -10.25 11.78
N GLN A 235 20.51 -8.98 12.08
CA GLN A 235 19.81 -8.03 11.21
C GLN A 235 20.43 -6.65 11.32
N GLY A 236 20.62 -5.97 10.20
CA GLY A 236 21.00 -4.58 10.17
C GLY A 236 19.78 -3.67 10.20
N SER A 237 19.86 -2.58 10.94
CA SER A 237 18.79 -1.58 11.04
C SER A 237 19.08 -0.38 10.17
N VAL A 238 18.12 0.02 9.34
CA VAL A 238 18.16 1.26 8.56
C VAL A 238 17.22 2.27 9.19
N ARG A 239 17.76 3.45 9.50
CA ARG A 239 17.01 4.56 10.09
C ARG A 239 17.24 5.85 9.29
N PHE A 240 16.19 6.64 9.13
CA PHE A 240 16.28 7.98 8.55
C PHE A 240 16.16 9.03 9.64
N ARG A 241 16.95 10.10 9.52
CA ARG A 241 16.78 11.30 10.34
C ARG A 241 15.84 12.24 9.59
N ILE A 242 14.69 12.52 10.18
CA ILE A 242 13.68 13.44 9.64
C ILE A 242 13.33 14.42 10.74
N ASP A 243 13.47 15.72 10.47
CA ASP A 243 13.24 16.79 11.46
C ASP A 243 14.00 16.56 12.79
N GLY A 244 15.24 16.05 12.69
CA GLY A 244 16.09 15.76 13.84
C GLY A 244 15.83 14.43 14.56
N VAL A 245 14.76 13.73 14.24
CA VAL A 245 14.37 12.45 14.88
C VAL A 245 14.75 11.26 13.99
N LEU A 246 15.26 10.19 14.62
CA LEU A 246 15.57 8.93 13.92
C LEU A 246 14.34 8.03 13.86
N HIS A 247 13.92 7.69 12.64
CA HIS A 247 12.83 6.78 12.34
C HIS A 247 13.38 5.47 11.77
N THR A 248 13.00 4.33 12.35
CA THR A 248 13.33 3.02 11.76
C THR A 248 12.52 2.83 10.48
N VAL A 249 13.23 2.53 9.38
CA VAL A 249 12.64 2.40 8.04
C VAL A 249 12.55 0.94 7.64
N TYR A 250 13.64 0.19 7.83
CA TYR A 250 13.72 -1.22 7.46
C TYR A 250 14.75 -1.98 8.30
N GLN A 251 14.60 -3.30 8.34
CA GLN A 251 15.61 -4.21 8.90
C GLN A 251 15.99 -5.23 7.83
N PHE A 252 17.25 -5.25 7.44
CA PHE A 252 17.79 -6.19 6.48
C PHE A 252 18.48 -7.37 7.17
N PRO A 253 18.47 -8.57 6.57
CA PRO A 253 19.38 -9.64 6.98
C PRO A 253 20.83 -9.15 7.01
N ALA A 254 21.67 -9.70 7.90
CA ALA A 254 23.03 -9.23 8.09
C ALA A 254 23.85 -9.23 6.78
N GLN A 255 23.74 -10.27 5.96
CA GLN A 255 24.44 -10.39 4.67
C GLN A 255 24.02 -9.28 3.69
N VAL A 256 22.71 -9.02 3.58
CA VAL A 256 22.18 -7.93 2.73
C VAL A 256 22.66 -6.57 3.23
N THR A 257 22.70 -6.38 4.56
CA THR A 257 23.20 -5.12 5.15
C THR A 257 24.66 -4.86 4.82
N MET A 258 25.50 -5.90 4.88
CA MET A 258 26.93 -5.78 4.54
C MET A 258 27.11 -5.44 3.06
N ALA A 259 26.37 -6.10 2.16
CA ALA A 259 26.42 -5.83 0.72
C ALA A 259 25.93 -4.40 0.39
N VAL A 260 24.86 -3.94 1.04
CA VAL A 260 24.36 -2.57 0.91
C VAL A 260 25.39 -1.56 1.36
N VAL A 261 26.05 -1.77 2.52
CA VAL A 261 27.13 -0.89 3.02
C VAL A 261 28.32 -0.89 2.07
N SER A 262 28.69 -2.04 1.49
CA SER A 262 29.79 -2.13 0.51
C SER A 262 29.48 -1.43 -0.81
N ARG A 263 28.19 -1.27 -1.13
CA ARG A 263 27.74 -0.56 -2.33
C ARG A 263 27.71 0.96 -2.18
N LEU A 264 27.51 1.48 -0.96
CA LEU A 264 27.46 2.92 -0.63
C LEU A 264 28.84 3.54 -0.53
#